data_0c7a2bc94b4916ce45b2f614b67bd6fa
#
_entry.id   0c7a2bc94b4916ce45b2f614b67bd6fa
#
_cell.length_a   1.000
_cell.length_b   1.000
_cell.length_c   1.000
_cell.angle_alpha   90.00
_cell.angle_beta   90.00
_cell.angle_gamma   90.00
#
_symmetry.space_group_name_H-M   'P 1'
#
loop_
_entity.id
_entity.type
_entity.pdbx_description
1 polymer ?
#
loop_
_entity_poly.entity_id
_entity_poly.type
_entity_poly.pdbx_seq_one_letter_code
_entity_poly.pdbx_strand_id
1 'polypeptide(L)'
;MLSIASLYVLFEFGLSNLLIFKSANYFSKLKWSSSGIEGDKDIIEEFYKFFKSSILLYVYISTVSFIIIYPIGSHILEKNNPGEVINNWKNIWFSLILFTSLNLASTSVLHIYEGSGKIKEIYFLRTGQQITGVLITWLLLINDYQVASLLALPGSCLAIFIIWLYIYGKE
;
A
#
# COMPACT_ATOMS: atom_id res chain seq x y z
N MET A 1 -13.62 -7.68 -10.98
CA MET A 1 -12.17 -7.64 -10.61
C MET A 1 -11.91 -6.81 -9.36
N LEU A 2 -12.26 -5.54 -9.30
CA LEU A 2 -12.00 -4.67 -8.12
C LEU A 2 -12.60 -5.21 -6.81
N SER A 3 -13.82 -5.73 -6.82
CA SER A 3 -14.46 -6.27 -5.62
C SER A 3 -13.73 -7.47 -5.02
N ILE A 4 -13.08 -8.29 -5.85
CA ILE A 4 -12.26 -9.41 -5.38
C ILE A 4 -10.92 -8.89 -4.87
N ALA A 5 -10.33 -7.92 -5.58
CA ALA A 5 -9.07 -7.30 -5.17
C ALA A 5 -9.20 -6.58 -3.82
N SER A 6 -10.37 -5.97 -3.51
CA SER A 6 -10.59 -5.29 -2.24
C SER A 6 -10.63 -6.21 -1.02
N LEU A 7 -10.69 -7.53 -1.20
CA LEU A 7 -10.60 -8.50 -0.10
C LEU A 7 -9.29 -8.39 0.69
N TYR A 8 -8.24 -7.77 0.11
CA TYR A 8 -6.99 -7.56 0.84
C TYR A 8 -7.19 -6.79 2.17
N VAL A 9 -8.21 -5.93 2.25
CA VAL A 9 -8.55 -5.19 3.48
C VAL A 9 -8.85 -6.14 4.66
N LEU A 10 -9.40 -7.33 4.37
CA LEU A 10 -9.65 -8.33 5.40
C LEU A 10 -8.35 -8.89 5.99
N PHE A 11 -7.27 -8.91 5.23
CA PHE A 11 -5.97 -9.38 5.71
C PHE A 11 -5.27 -8.36 6.62
N GLU A 12 -5.69 -7.12 6.60
CA GLU A 12 -5.12 -6.07 7.46
C GLU A 12 -5.57 -6.21 8.93
N PHE A 13 -6.77 -6.77 9.19
CA PHE A 13 -7.31 -7.04 10.54
C PHE A 13 -7.21 -5.86 11.53
N GLY A 14 -7.22 -4.62 11.03
CA GLY A 14 -7.10 -3.43 11.87
C GLY A 14 -5.68 -3.20 12.43
N LEU A 15 -4.66 -3.87 11.90
CA LEU A 15 -3.25 -3.71 12.29
C LEU A 15 -2.76 -2.27 12.09
N SER A 16 -3.33 -1.54 11.14
CA SER A 16 -3.06 -0.12 10.89
C SER A 16 -3.20 0.73 12.16
N ASN A 17 -4.33 0.59 12.87
CA ASN A 17 -4.58 1.32 14.12
C ASN A 17 -3.56 0.98 15.20
N LEU A 18 -3.15 -0.29 15.28
CA LEU A 18 -2.14 -0.75 16.23
C LEU A 18 -0.76 -0.15 15.91
N LEU A 19 -0.39 -0.06 14.62
CA LEU A 19 0.86 0.57 14.21
C LEU A 19 0.88 2.06 14.53
N ILE A 20 -0.20 2.77 14.22
CA ILE A 20 -0.36 4.20 14.53
C ILE A 20 -0.24 4.43 16.04
N PHE A 21 -0.96 3.67 16.85
CA PHE A 21 -0.94 3.80 18.30
C PHE A 21 0.44 3.50 18.90
N LYS A 22 1.07 2.40 18.51
CA LYS A 22 2.42 2.06 18.98
C LYS A 22 3.46 3.10 18.58
N SER A 23 3.42 3.55 17.32
CA SER A 23 4.31 4.60 16.85
C SER A 23 4.13 5.89 17.63
N ALA A 24 2.88 6.32 17.87
CA ALA A 24 2.58 7.50 18.69
C ALA A 24 3.13 7.37 20.12
N ASN A 25 3.05 6.17 20.71
CA ASN A 25 3.62 5.91 22.04
C ASN A 25 5.16 6.06 22.06
N TYR A 26 5.87 5.57 21.02
CA TYR A 26 7.32 5.82 20.91
C TYR A 26 7.61 7.31 20.74
N PHE A 27 6.88 8.00 19.88
CA PHE A 27 7.07 9.43 19.61
C PHE A 27 6.56 10.37 20.71
N SER A 28 5.89 9.87 21.74
CA SER A 28 5.69 10.62 22.98
C SER A 28 6.99 10.87 23.74
N LYS A 29 8.03 10.04 23.49
CA LYS A 29 9.36 10.09 24.15
C LYS A 29 10.47 10.44 23.15
N LEU A 30 10.24 10.29 21.88
CA LEU A 30 11.16 10.59 20.77
C LEU A 30 10.71 11.85 20.04
N LYS A 31 11.63 12.50 19.32
CA LYS A 31 11.33 13.68 18.49
C LYS A 31 12.02 13.58 17.14
N TRP A 32 11.38 14.13 16.12
CA TRP A 32 12.01 14.37 14.83
C TRP A 32 12.95 15.56 14.93
N SER A 33 14.18 15.39 14.44
CA SER A 33 15.19 16.44 14.31
C SER A 33 15.68 16.50 12.85
N SER A 34 16.41 17.55 12.50
CA SER A 34 17.05 17.68 11.19
C SER A 34 18.12 16.60 10.91
N SER A 35 18.62 15.94 11.96
CA SER A 35 19.59 14.85 11.89
C SER A 35 18.96 13.45 11.99
N GLY A 36 17.64 13.34 12.10
CA GLY A 36 16.90 12.08 12.26
C GLY A 36 16.05 12.04 13.55
N ILE A 37 15.99 10.87 14.17
CA ILE A 37 15.20 10.67 15.41
C ILE A 37 16.10 10.93 16.61
N GLU A 38 15.67 11.84 17.50
CA GLU A 38 16.34 12.18 18.75
C GLU A 38 15.57 11.69 19.97
N GLY A 39 16.30 11.20 20.99
CA GLY A 39 15.76 10.72 22.26
C GLY A 39 16.70 9.75 22.94
N ASP A 40 16.15 8.98 23.87
CA ASP A 40 16.89 7.93 24.56
C ASP A 40 17.30 6.82 23.59
N LYS A 41 18.58 6.41 23.64
CA LYS A 41 19.15 5.42 22.71
C LYS A 41 18.45 4.06 22.80
N ASP A 42 18.05 3.65 23.98
CA ASP A 42 17.36 2.37 24.19
C ASP A 42 15.98 2.40 23.54
N ILE A 43 15.27 3.53 23.64
CA ILE A 43 13.94 3.72 23.03
C ILE A 43 14.07 3.79 21.51
N ILE A 44 15.10 4.43 20.98
CA ILE A 44 15.39 4.48 19.55
C ILE A 44 15.63 3.07 19.00
N GLU A 45 16.44 2.26 19.69
CA GLU A 45 16.71 0.88 19.28
C GLU A 45 15.43 0.01 19.30
N GLU A 46 14.60 0.15 20.34
CA GLU A 46 13.30 -0.53 20.41
C GLU A 46 12.37 -0.10 19.26
N PHE A 47 12.33 1.19 18.95
CA PHE A 47 11.55 1.71 17.81
C PHE A 47 12.03 1.13 16.48
N TYR A 48 13.34 1.04 16.23
CA TYR A 48 13.87 0.42 15.01
C TYR A 48 13.53 -1.07 14.91
N LYS A 49 13.60 -1.81 16.02
CA LYS A 49 13.15 -3.22 16.06
C LYS A 49 11.67 -3.35 15.74
N PHE A 50 10.84 -2.47 16.32
CA PHE A 50 9.40 -2.40 16.03
C PHE A 50 9.14 -2.06 14.57
N PHE A 51 9.82 -1.05 14.02
CA PHE A 51 9.70 -0.63 12.61
C PHE A 51 10.02 -1.78 11.65
N LYS A 52 11.17 -2.42 11.82
CA LYS A 52 11.59 -3.56 11.01
C LYS A 52 10.63 -4.74 11.10
N SER A 53 10.20 -5.08 12.30
CA SER A 53 9.25 -6.18 12.54
C SER A 53 7.89 -5.90 11.89
N SER A 54 7.42 -4.65 11.96
CA SER A 54 6.16 -4.24 11.34
C SER A 54 6.20 -4.35 9.81
N ILE A 55 7.28 -3.90 9.18
CA ILE A 55 7.46 -4.04 7.73
C ILE A 55 7.48 -5.53 7.33
N LEU A 56 8.25 -6.36 8.04
CA LEU A 56 8.31 -7.80 7.76
C LEU A 56 6.94 -8.48 7.90
N LEU A 57 6.17 -8.11 8.92
CA LEU A 57 4.82 -8.61 9.12
C LEU A 57 3.91 -8.25 7.92
N TYR A 58 3.93 -6.99 7.46
CA TYR A 58 3.11 -6.56 6.34
C TYR A 58 3.57 -7.17 5.00
N VAL A 59 4.86 -7.35 4.80
CA VAL A 59 5.39 -8.09 3.64
C VAL A 59 4.90 -9.54 3.66
N TYR A 60 4.91 -10.19 4.82
CA TYR A 60 4.37 -11.53 4.97
C TYR A 60 2.87 -11.58 4.65
N ILE A 61 2.07 -10.69 5.26
CA ILE A 61 0.63 -10.59 5.02
C ILE A 61 0.34 -10.33 3.54
N SER A 62 1.06 -9.42 2.91
CA SER A 62 0.88 -9.10 1.48
C SER A 62 1.20 -10.28 0.58
N THR A 63 2.24 -11.04 0.91
CA THR A 63 2.62 -12.24 0.17
C THR A 63 1.56 -13.33 0.31
N VAL A 64 1.08 -13.57 1.53
CA VAL A 64 0.00 -14.54 1.78
C VAL A 64 -1.28 -14.13 1.07
N SER A 65 -1.66 -12.85 1.14
CA SER A 65 -2.85 -12.36 0.42
C SER A 65 -2.72 -12.50 -1.09
N PHE A 66 -1.55 -12.25 -1.66
CA PHE A 66 -1.28 -12.49 -3.08
C PHE A 66 -1.48 -13.97 -3.46
N ILE A 67 -0.87 -14.89 -2.70
CA ILE A 67 -0.94 -16.33 -2.94
C ILE A 67 -2.39 -16.86 -2.86
N ILE A 68 -3.21 -16.26 -1.99
CA ILE A 68 -4.61 -16.68 -1.80
C ILE A 68 -5.53 -16.03 -2.84
N ILE A 69 -5.46 -14.70 -3.00
CA ILE A 69 -6.42 -13.94 -3.81
C ILE A 69 -6.18 -14.20 -5.31
N TYR A 70 -4.92 -14.32 -5.74
CA TYR A 70 -4.61 -14.50 -7.15
C TYR A 70 -5.26 -15.76 -7.76
N PRO A 71 -5.08 -16.99 -7.22
CA PRO A 71 -5.68 -18.20 -7.81
C PRO A 71 -7.22 -18.22 -7.64
N ILE A 72 -7.75 -17.78 -6.49
CA ILE A 72 -9.21 -17.75 -6.28
C ILE A 72 -9.87 -16.82 -7.29
N GLY A 73 -9.34 -15.62 -7.44
CA GLY A 73 -9.88 -14.65 -8.39
C GLY A 73 -9.70 -15.10 -9.84
N SER A 74 -8.57 -15.73 -10.19
CA SER A 74 -8.36 -16.30 -11.52
C SER A 74 -9.41 -17.37 -11.84
N HIS A 75 -9.70 -18.27 -10.91
CA HIS A 75 -10.72 -19.29 -11.09
C HIS A 75 -12.13 -18.72 -11.27
N ILE A 76 -12.49 -17.73 -10.46
CA ILE A 76 -13.78 -17.04 -10.57
C ILE A 76 -13.93 -16.29 -11.90
N LEU A 77 -12.87 -15.59 -12.32
CA LEU A 77 -12.86 -14.83 -13.56
C LEU A 77 -12.91 -15.74 -14.80
N GLU A 78 -12.20 -16.86 -14.79
CA GLU A 78 -12.23 -17.84 -15.88
C GLU A 78 -13.62 -18.45 -16.03
N LYS A 79 -14.27 -18.80 -14.94
CA LYS A 79 -15.65 -19.36 -14.95
C LYS A 79 -16.69 -18.36 -15.47
N ASN A 80 -16.50 -17.05 -15.21
CA ASN A 80 -17.45 -16.00 -15.59
C ASN A 80 -17.09 -15.29 -16.91
N ASN A 81 -16.03 -15.70 -17.59
CA ASN A 81 -15.61 -15.15 -18.89
C ASN A 81 -15.51 -16.25 -19.97
N PRO A 82 -16.61 -17.02 -20.22
CA PRO A 82 -16.63 -18.06 -21.24
C PRO A 82 -16.60 -17.40 -22.62
N GLY A 83 -15.48 -17.53 -23.32
CA GLY A 83 -15.35 -17.04 -24.70
C GLY A 83 -14.41 -15.84 -24.89
N GLU A 84 -13.51 -15.58 -23.94
CA GLU A 84 -12.45 -14.56 -24.07
C GLU A 84 -12.91 -13.15 -24.44
N VAL A 85 -14.05 -12.72 -23.90
CA VAL A 85 -14.59 -11.37 -24.13
C VAL A 85 -13.62 -10.28 -23.70
N ILE A 86 -12.72 -10.56 -22.75
CA ILE A 86 -11.69 -9.64 -22.30
C ILE A 86 -10.32 -10.20 -22.68
N ASN A 87 -9.72 -9.62 -23.71
CA ASN A 87 -8.37 -9.99 -24.12
C ASN A 87 -7.34 -9.61 -23.03
N ASN A 88 -6.31 -10.44 -22.81
CA ASN A 88 -5.25 -10.23 -21.82
C ASN A 88 -5.68 -10.10 -20.36
N TRP A 89 -6.89 -10.53 -19.99
CA TRP A 89 -7.39 -10.39 -18.62
C TRP A 89 -6.48 -11.03 -17.56
N LYS A 90 -5.79 -12.14 -17.88
CA LYS A 90 -4.88 -12.83 -16.96
C LYS A 90 -3.70 -11.95 -16.55
N ASN A 91 -3.10 -11.25 -17.50
CA ASN A 91 -1.97 -10.34 -17.23
C ASN A 91 -2.43 -9.11 -16.42
N ILE A 92 -3.60 -8.58 -16.73
CA ILE A 92 -4.17 -7.45 -16.02
C ILE A 92 -4.55 -7.86 -14.59
N TRP A 93 -5.15 -9.03 -14.42
CA TRP A 93 -5.46 -9.59 -13.11
C TRP A 93 -4.21 -9.80 -12.26
N PHE A 94 -3.18 -10.43 -12.84
CA PHE A 94 -1.89 -10.60 -12.17
C PHE A 94 -1.31 -9.27 -11.70
N SER A 95 -1.23 -8.28 -12.59
CA SER A 95 -0.69 -6.95 -12.28
C SER A 95 -1.53 -6.23 -11.21
N LEU A 96 -2.85 -6.36 -11.27
CA LEU A 96 -3.76 -5.76 -10.30
C LEU A 96 -3.50 -6.32 -8.89
N ILE A 97 -3.43 -7.64 -8.75
CA ILE A 97 -3.19 -8.27 -7.45
C ILE A 97 -1.77 -8.00 -6.97
N LEU A 98 -0.78 -7.99 -7.87
CA LEU A 98 0.60 -7.65 -7.53
C LEU A 98 0.69 -6.22 -6.97
N PHE A 99 0.12 -5.24 -7.68
CA PHE A 99 0.15 -3.84 -7.23
C PHE A 99 -0.62 -3.62 -5.94
N THR A 100 -1.79 -4.26 -5.76
CA THR A 100 -2.54 -4.19 -4.49
C THR A 100 -1.77 -4.81 -3.33
N SER A 101 -1.10 -5.94 -3.53
CA SER A 101 -0.30 -6.58 -2.50
C SER A 101 0.92 -5.74 -2.12
N LEU A 102 1.61 -5.13 -3.10
CA LEU A 102 2.71 -4.22 -2.83
C LEU A 102 2.24 -2.94 -2.11
N ASN A 103 1.06 -2.43 -2.45
CA ASN A 103 0.46 -1.31 -1.70
C ASN A 103 0.20 -1.70 -0.25
N LEU A 104 -0.35 -2.89 0.01
CA LEU A 104 -0.56 -3.37 1.38
C LEU A 104 0.76 -3.42 2.17
N ALA A 105 1.85 -3.88 1.56
CA ALA A 105 3.16 -3.85 2.21
C ALA A 105 3.63 -2.43 2.52
N SER A 106 3.39 -1.48 1.61
CA SER A 106 3.80 -0.08 1.77
C SER A 106 3.01 0.68 2.85
N THR A 107 1.76 0.29 3.12
CA THR A 107 0.92 0.96 4.12
C THR A 107 1.49 0.88 5.53
N SER A 108 2.27 -0.15 5.86
CA SER A 108 2.94 -0.27 7.17
C SER A 108 3.84 0.94 7.47
N VAL A 109 4.62 1.37 6.48
CA VAL A 109 5.48 2.55 6.60
C VAL A 109 4.64 3.81 6.81
N LEU A 110 3.58 3.99 6.00
CA LEU A 110 2.72 5.16 6.11
C LEU A 110 2.05 5.26 7.48
N HIS A 111 1.57 4.14 8.04
CA HIS A 111 0.94 4.13 9.36
C HIS A 111 1.92 4.46 10.49
N ILE A 112 3.18 3.99 10.39
CA ILE A 112 4.20 4.31 11.38
C ILE A 112 4.55 5.81 11.32
N TYR A 113 4.71 6.38 10.12
CA TYR A 113 4.94 7.81 9.96
C TYR A 113 3.74 8.65 10.43
N GLU A 114 2.51 8.20 10.16
CA GLU A 114 1.29 8.83 10.66
C GLU A 114 1.28 8.88 12.19
N GLY A 115 1.57 7.76 12.86
CA GLY A 115 1.67 7.68 14.32
C GLY A 115 2.84 8.46 14.89
N SER A 116 3.92 8.68 14.12
CA SER A 116 5.06 9.49 14.55
C SER A 116 4.83 11.00 14.53
N GLY A 117 3.61 11.44 14.20
CA GLY A 117 3.22 12.85 14.17
C GLY A 117 3.31 13.51 12.79
N LYS A 118 3.82 12.82 11.76
CA LYS A 118 3.87 13.33 10.37
C LYS A 118 2.53 13.19 9.63
N ILE A 119 1.42 13.44 10.35
CA ILE A 119 0.04 13.25 9.85
C ILE A 119 -0.21 14.07 8.58
N LYS A 120 0.16 15.35 8.59
CA LYS A 120 -0.08 16.26 7.45
C LYS A 120 0.59 15.77 6.18
N GLU A 121 1.84 15.31 6.29
CA GLU A 121 2.64 14.83 5.16
C GLU A 121 2.03 13.55 4.56
N ILE A 122 1.62 12.61 5.42
CA ILE A 122 1.00 11.35 5.00
C ILE A 122 -0.37 11.58 4.34
N TYR A 123 -1.21 12.48 4.90
CA TYR A 123 -2.49 12.78 4.26
C TYR A 123 -2.32 13.50 2.92
N PHE A 124 -1.35 14.40 2.80
CA PHE A 124 -1.02 15.04 1.52
C PHE A 124 -0.54 14.01 0.48
N LEU A 125 0.30 13.06 0.89
CA LEU A 125 0.74 11.95 0.05
C LEU A 125 -0.44 11.11 -0.43
N ARG A 126 -1.30 10.66 0.50
CA ARG A 126 -2.49 9.84 0.19
C ARG A 126 -3.46 10.58 -0.75
N THR A 127 -3.67 11.86 -0.51
CA THR A 127 -4.50 12.71 -1.39
C THR A 127 -3.91 12.79 -2.79
N GLY A 128 -2.61 13.00 -2.91
CA GLY A 128 -1.89 12.99 -4.18
C GLY A 128 -2.02 11.65 -4.91
N GLN A 129 -1.88 10.53 -4.20
CA GLN A 129 -2.08 9.18 -4.74
C GLN A 129 -3.49 9.01 -5.33
N GLN A 130 -4.52 9.42 -4.59
CA GLN A 130 -5.92 9.28 -5.02
C GLN A 130 -6.23 10.17 -6.22
N ILE A 131 -5.85 11.46 -6.19
CA ILE A 131 -6.09 12.39 -7.28
C ILE A 131 -5.40 11.89 -8.56
N THR A 132 -4.13 11.53 -8.49
CA THR A 132 -3.36 11.03 -9.64
C THR A 132 -3.97 9.74 -10.19
N GLY A 133 -4.35 8.79 -9.31
CA GLY A 133 -4.99 7.54 -9.70
C GLY A 133 -6.30 7.76 -10.43
N VAL A 134 -7.16 8.65 -9.92
CA VAL A 134 -8.43 9.00 -10.56
C VAL A 134 -8.21 9.66 -11.92
N LEU A 135 -7.29 10.63 -12.02
CA LEU A 135 -6.99 11.30 -13.30
C LEU A 135 -6.48 10.31 -14.35
N ILE A 136 -5.56 9.42 -14.00
CA ILE A 136 -5.06 8.38 -14.91
C ILE A 136 -6.19 7.42 -15.31
N THR A 137 -7.05 7.02 -14.36
CA THR A 137 -8.23 6.18 -14.66
C THR A 137 -9.12 6.84 -15.71
N TRP A 138 -9.44 8.13 -15.55
CA TRP A 138 -10.25 8.89 -16.50
C TRP A 138 -9.60 8.98 -17.88
N LEU A 139 -8.30 9.28 -17.93
CA LEU A 139 -7.55 9.33 -19.19
C LEU A 139 -7.57 7.99 -19.93
N LEU A 140 -7.41 6.88 -19.21
CA LEU A 140 -7.46 5.55 -19.82
C LEU A 140 -8.86 5.18 -20.31
N LEU A 141 -9.91 5.57 -19.57
CA LEU A 141 -11.29 5.33 -19.99
C LEU A 141 -11.68 6.12 -21.25
N ILE A 142 -11.24 7.38 -21.36
CA ILE A 142 -11.50 8.21 -22.56
C ILE A 142 -10.80 7.63 -23.80
N ASN A 143 -9.68 6.93 -23.62
CA ASN A 143 -8.93 6.29 -24.69
C ASN A 143 -9.31 4.80 -24.91
N ASP A 144 -10.46 4.36 -24.42
CA ASP A 144 -11.00 3.00 -24.55
C ASP A 144 -10.15 1.89 -23.89
N TYR A 145 -9.18 2.24 -23.03
CA TYR A 145 -8.40 1.27 -22.25
C TYR A 145 -9.13 0.83 -20.97
N GLN A 146 -10.38 0.37 -21.12
CA GLN A 146 -11.29 0.09 -20.00
C GLN A 146 -10.69 -0.86 -18.95
N VAL A 147 -10.08 -1.97 -19.38
CA VAL A 147 -9.55 -2.98 -18.45
C VAL A 147 -8.22 -2.53 -17.82
N ALA A 148 -7.38 -1.82 -18.60
CA ALA A 148 -6.12 -1.27 -18.09
C ALA A 148 -6.35 -0.15 -17.06
N SER A 149 -7.48 0.57 -17.12
CA SER A 149 -7.83 1.60 -16.16
C SER A 149 -7.91 1.08 -14.70
N LEU A 150 -8.16 -0.23 -14.51
CA LEU A 150 -8.15 -0.86 -13.20
C LEU A 150 -6.77 -0.81 -12.50
N LEU A 151 -5.70 -0.72 -13.29
CA LEU A 151 -4.32 -0.64 -12.78
C LEU A 151 -3.91 0.78 -12.37
N ALA A 152 -4.64 1.79 -12.82
CA ALA A 152 -4.27 3.19 -12.63
C ALA A 152 -4.17 3.57 -11.15
N LEU A 153 -5.18 3.22 -10.36
CA LEU A 153 -5.22 3.57 -8.93
C LEU A 153 -4.13 2.83 -8.12
N PRO A 154 -4.01 1.50 -8.15
CA PRO A 154 -2.96 0.82 -7.40
C PRO A 154 -1.56 1.12 -7.94
N GLY A 155 -1.41 1.34 -9.25
CA GLY A 155 -0.13 1.71 -9.85
C GLY A 155 0.32 3.12 -9.44
N SER A 156 -0.57 4.10 -9.42
CA SER A 156 -0.26 5.46 -8.97
C SER A 156 0.10 5.51 -7.49
N CYS A 157 -0.59 4.74 -6.65
CA CYS A 157 -0.27 4.63 -5.23
C CYS A 157 1.17 4.16 -5.01
N LEU A 158 1.59 3.11 -5.73
CA LEU A 158 2.95 2.60 -5.64
C LEU A 158 3.98 3.59 -6.19
N ALA A 159 3.73 4.17 -7.36
CA ALA A 159 4.65 5.11 -7.99
C ALA A 159 4.92 6.31 -7.08
N ILE A 160 3.87 6.94 -6.55
CA ILE A 160 3.99 8.08 -5.66
C ILE A 160 4.65 7.69 -4.32
N PHE A 161 4.37 6.50 -3.79
CA PHE A 161 5.04 5.99 -2.59
C PHE A 161 6.55 5.81 -2.81
N ILE A 162 6.95 5.25 -3.95
CA ILE A 162 8.37 5.08 -4.28
C ILE A 162 9.08 6.43 -4.44
N ILE A 163 8.43 7.40 -5.10
CA ILE A 163 8.95 8.76 -5.24
C ILE A 163 9.10 9.41 -3.87
N TRP A 164 8.11 9.27 -3.00
CA TRP A 164 8.15 9.80 -1.64
C TRP A 164 9.28 9.16 -0.83
N LEU A 165 9.46 7.84 -0.90
CA LEU A 165 10.57 7.14 -0.25
C LEU A 165 11.93 7.63 -0.77
N TYR A 166 12.05 7.92 -2.05
CA TYR A 166 13.30 8.43 -2.62
C TYR A 166 13.64 9.84 -2.11
N ILE A 167 12.63 10.67 -1.90
CA ILE A 167 12.81 12.05 -1.43
C ILE A 167 13.04 12.09 0.08
N TYR A 168 12.22 11.39 0.87
CA TYR A 168 12.20 11.47 2.33
C TYR A 168 12.91 10.32 3.05
N GLY A 169 13.19 9.21 2.38
CA GLY A 169 13.87 8.05 2.98
C GLY A 169 15.38 8.25 3.17
N LYS A 170 15.91 9.44 2.88
CA LYS A 170 17.30 9.82 3.13
C LYS A 170 17.47 10.59 4.46
N GLU A 171 16.36 10.98 5.10
CA GLU A 171 16.33 11.57 6.44
C GLU A 171 16.20 10.48 7.51
#